data_9f460be6abc4e6f8c24039360b7cc5a2
#
_entry.id   9f460be6abc4e6f8c24039360b7cc5a2
#
_cell.length_a   1.000
_cell.length_b   1.000
_cell.length_c   1.000
_cell.angle_alpha   90.00
_cell.angle_beta   90.00
_cell.angle_gamma   90.00
#
_symmetry.space_group_name_H-M   'P 1'
#
loop_
_entity.id
_entity.type
_entity.pdbx_description
1 polymer ?
#
loop_
_entity_poly.entity_id
_entity_poly.type
_entity_poly.pdbx_seq_one_letter_code
_entity_poly.pdbx_strand_id
1 'polypeptide(L)'
;KKKSKALSKVKKMIEEQRDIRALVDSDDVHCLMIGASGVGKTAFFLYPNLEYACACGMSYLALDTKGDLARNYGCIASKYYGYQVTVIDLRNPTCSDGFNFMTLVNHYMDRAKRDPNDLTAKAKAEKYAKILAKTIVNPEGSSQYGDNAFFYESAEGVLAAIVMLLAEFILPEKDGTEKRHIVSAFKLVQDLLAAPG
;
A
#
# COMPACT_ATOMS: atom_id res chain seq x y z
N LYS A 1 39.20 13.94 20.62
CA LYS A 1 39.66 12.67 21.27
C LYS A 1 38.55 11.57 21.36
N LYS A 2 37.27 11.90 21.59
CA LYS A 2 36.20 10.88 21.65
C LYS A 2 35.88 10.22 20.28
N LYS A 3 35.86 10.96 19.18
CA LYS A 3 35.63 10.42 17.81
C LYS A 3 36.71 9.44 17.36
N SER A 4 37.99 9.68 17.72
CA SER A 4 39.11 8.81 17.39
C SER A 4 39.03 7.45 18.10
N LYS A 5 38.58 7.39 19.36
CA LYS A 5 38.40 6.14 20.10
C LYS A 5 37.24 5.29 19.56
N ALA A 6 36.14 5.90 19.09
CA ALA A 6 35.04 5.18 18.49
C ALA A 6 35.45 4.55 17.16
N LEU A 7 36.17 5.29 16.31
CA LEU A 7 36.67 4.77 15.00
C LEU A 7 37.67 3.61 15.17
N SER A 8 38.55 3.70 16.18
CA SER A 8 39.51 2.62 16.47
C SER A 8 38.82 1.35 16.98
N LYS A 9 37.73 1.51 17.74
CA LYS A 9 36.93 0.39 18.23
C LYS A 9 36.16 -0.31 17.11
N VAL A 10 35.60 0.47 16.16
CA VAL A 10 34.93 -0.05 14.98
C VAL A 10 35.93 -0.76 14.05
N LYS A 11 37.12 -0.18 13.79
CA LYS A 11 38.18 -0.85 13.03
C LYS A 11 38.58 -2.17 13.67
N LYS A 12 38.79 -2.21 14.99
CA LYS A 12 39.13 -3.43 15.70
C LYS A 12 38.05 -4.50 15.61
N MET A 13 36.77 -4.12 15.63
CA MET A 13 35.64 -5.05 15.45
C MET A 13 35.57 -5.62 14.02
N ILE A 14 35.93 -4.83 13.01
CA ILE A 14 36.00 -5.26 11.60
C ILE A 14 37.20 -6.19 11.39
N GLU A 15 38.36 -5.87 12.00
CA GLU A 15 39.57 -6.67 11.92
C GLU A 15 39.46 -8.03 12.66
N GLU A 16 38.67 -8.11 13.72
CA GLU A 16 38.43 -9.33 14.49
C GLU A 16 37.46 -10.33 13.79
N GLN A 17 37.03 -10.03 12.54
CA GLN A 17 36.13 -10.90 11.74
C GLN A 17 35.13 -11.69 12.59
N ARG A 18 34.33 -11.00 13.38
CA ARG A 18 33.30 -11.67 14.16
C ARG A 18 32.25 -12.20 13.18
N ASP A 19 32.18 -13.51 13.07
CA ASP A 19 31.12 -14.19 12.35
C ASP A 19 29.76 -13.78 12.97
N ILE A 20 29.04 -12.91 12.27
CA ILE A 20 27.67 -12.56 12.64
C ILE A 20 26.80 -13.70 12.12
N ARG A 21 26.26 -14.51 13.03
CA ARG A 21 25.28 -15.54 12.69
C ARG A 21 23.89 -14.96 12.85
N ALA A 22 23.16 -14.88 11.76
CA ALA A 22 21.73 -14.57 11.78
C ALA A 22 20.96 -15.89 11.91
N LEU A 23 20.09 -15.98 12.92
CA LEU A 23 19.10 -17.06 13.01
C LEU A 23 17.85 -16.57 12.29
N VAL A 24 17.41 -17.31 11.30
CA VAL A 24 16.25 -16.98 10.48
C VAL A 24 15.22 -18.06 10.64
N ASP A 25 13.98 -17.68 10.93
CA ASP A 25 12.83 -18.56 10.82
C ASP A 25 12.41 -18.64 9.36
N SER A 26 12.40 -19.83 8.79
CA SER A 26 12.01 -20.07 7.39
C SER A 26 10.54 -20.42 7.23
N ASP A 27 9.83 -20.59 8.34
CA ASP A 27 8.42 -20.94 8.32
C ASP A 27 7.52 -19.71 8.12
N ASP A 28 6.35 -19.91 7.54
CA ASP A 28 5.33 -18.87 7.36
C ASP A 28 4.55 -18.67 8.66
N VAL A 29 5.17 -18.00 9.62
CA VAL A 29 4.62 -17.78 10.96
C VAL A 29 4.42 -16.32 11.28
N HIS A 30 3.37 -16.02 12.03
CA HIS A 30 3.15 -14.69 12.59
C HIS A 30 3.97 -14.53 13.88
N CYS A 31 4.66 -13.40 14.02
CA CYS A 31 5.44 -13.06 15.21
C CYS A 31 4.85 -11.86 15.92
N LEU A 32 4.59 -11.99 17.22
CA LEU A 32 4.17 -10.90 18.10
C LEU A 32 5.27 -10.56 19.10
N MET A 33 5.84 -9.35 19.00
CA MET A 33 6.85 -8.86 19.94
C MET A 33 6.22 -7.91 20.96
N ILE A 34 6.22 -8.32 22.21
CA ILE A 34 5.72 -7.53 23.35
C ILE A 34 6.89 -7.01 24.17
N GLY A 35 6.82 -5.75 24.57
CA GLY A 35 7.85 -5.15 25.45
C GLY A 35 7.49 -3.70 25.77
N ALA A 36 7.98 -3.19 26.92
CA ALA A 36 7.79 -1.83 27.35
C ALA A 36 8.35 -0.80 26.35
N SER A 37 7.98 0.46 26.50
CA SER A 37 8.57 1.54 25.69
C SER A 37 10.06 1.67 26.01
N GLY A 38 10.89 1.93 25.01
CA GLY A 38 12.33 2.14 25.18
C GLY A 38 13.20 0.89 25.29
N VAL A 39 12.65 -0.33 25.39
CA VAL A 39 13.45 -1.59 25.47
C VAL A 39 14.19 -1.94 24.17
N GLY A 40 14.05 -1.15 23.12
CA GLY A 40 14.79 -1.36 21.87
C GLY A 40 14.10 -2.28 20.85
N LYS A 41 12.78 -2.49 20.91
CA LYS A 41 12.04 -3.31 19.93
C LYS A 41 12.35 -2.94 18.47
N THR A 42 12.34 -1.65 18.17
CA THR A 42 12.64 -1.16 16.82
C THR A 42 14.09 -1.45 16.43
N ALA A 43 15.04 -1.16 17.33
CA ALA A 43 16.47 -1.29 17.03
C ALA A 43 16.96 -2.74 16.95
N PHE A 44 16.45 -3.64 17.82
CA PHE A 44 16.96 -5.00 17.93
C PHE A 44 16.10 -6.04 17.20
N PHE A 45 14.89 -5.68 16.82
CA PHE A 45 14.02 -6.60 16.08
C PHE A 45 13.61 -6.04 14.72
N LEU A 46 12.99 -4.85 14.66
CA LEU A 46 12.41 -4.36 13.42
C LEU A 46 13.47 -4.03 12.36
N TYR A 47 14.51 -3.25 12.71
CA TYR A 47 15.57 -2.93 11.75
C TYR A 47 16.33 -4.16 11.24
N PRO A 48 16.76 -5.13 12.06
CA PRO A 48 17.37 -6.36 11.55
C PRO A 48 16.46 -7.17 10.62
N ASN A 49 15.15 -7.21 10.89
CA ASN A 49 14.21 -7.89 9.99
C ASN A 49 14.00 -7.15 8.67
N LEU A 50 13.97 -5.81 8.67
CA LEU A 50 13.94 -5.02 7.45
C LEU A 50 15.21 -5.21 6.62
N GLU A 51 16.37 -5.23 7.28
CA GLU A 51 17.66 -5.51 6.63
C GLU A 51 17.66 -6.90 5.98
N TYR A 52 17.21 -7.91 6.70
CA TYR A 52 17.06 -9.25 6.18
C TYR A 52 16.09 -9.31 4.98
N ALA A 53 14.93 -8.69 5.09
CA ALA A 53 13.96 -8.65 4.00
C ALA A 53 14.55 -7.99 2.74
N CYS A 54 15.26 -6.87 2.90
CA CYS A 54 15.94 -6.19 1.80
C CYS A 54 17.07 -7.07 1.20
N ALA A 55 17.89 -7.69 2.01
CA ALA A 55 18.98 -8.54 1.55
C ALA A 55 18.47 -9.77 0.79
N CYS A 56 17.29 -10.30 1.16
CA CYS A 56 16.64 -11.44 0.50
C CYS A 56 15.76 -11.04 -0.70
N GLY A 57 15.62 -9.75 -1.02
CA GLY A 57 14.76 -9.27 -2.10
C GLY A 57 13.25 -9.41 -1.83
N MET A 58 12.84 -9.45 -0.57
CA MET A 58 11.44 -9.60 -0.16
C MET A 58 10.70 -8.26 -0.23
N SER A 59 9.51 -8.23 -0.83
CA SER A 59 8.61 -7.07 -0.73
C SER A 59 7.96 -7.06 0.65
N TYR A 60 7.83 -5.88 1.24
CA TYR A 60 7.21 -5.74 2.57
C TYR A 60 6.40 -4.44 2.69
N LEU A 61 5.44 -4.45 3.60
CA LEU A 61 4.67 -3.30 4.05
C LEU A 61 4.99 -3.03 5.52
N ALA A 62 5.40 -1.82 5.83
CA ALA A 62 5.69 -1.41 7.21
C ALA A 62 4.75 -0.28 7.65
N LEU A 63 4.13 -0.45 8.83
CA LEU A 63 3.34 0.60 9.47
C LEU A 63 4.23 1.42 10.38
N ASP A 64 4.36 2.71 10.07
CA ASP A 64 5.26 3.64 10.78
C ASP A 64 4.46 4.73 11.47
N THR A 65 4.21 4.55 12.76
CA THR A 65 3.45 5.52 13.56
C THR A 65 4.22 6.80 13.89
N LYS A 66 5.55 6.81 13.73
CA LYS A 66 6.43 7.93 14.11
C LYS A 66 7.13 8.60 12.92
N GLY A 67 7.13 7.98 11.75
CA GLY A 67 7.88 8.39 10.58
C GLY A 67 9.38 8.06 10.65
N ASP A 68 9.80 7.29 11.65
CA ASP A 68 11.22 6.96 11.84
C ASP A 68 11.71 5.89 10.86
N LEU A 69 10.85 4.95 10.46
CA LEU A 69 11.21 3.88 9.52
C LEU A 69 11.47 4.45 8.13
N ALA A 70 10.54 5.26 7.61
CA ALA A 70 10.67 5.89 6.31
C ALA A 70 11.93 6.76 6.26
N ARG A 71 12.17 7.58 7.30
CA ARG A 71 13.30 8.49 7.39
C ARG A 71 14.64 7.77 7.50
N ASN A 72 14.72 6.76 8.36
CA ASN A 72 16.00 6.12 8.69
C ASN A 72 16.32 4.96 7.73
N TYR A 73 15.32 4.22 7.27
CA TYR A 73 15.52 3.02 6.49
C TYR A 73 15.11 3.13 5.02
N GLY A 74 14.19 4.01 4.67
CA GLY A 74 13.74 4.20 3.29
C GLY A 74 14.88 4.52 2.32
N CYS A 75 15.81 5.41 2.71
CA CYS A 75 16.99 5.72 1.92
C CYS A 75 17.95 4.53 1.78
N ILE A 76 18.08 3.70 2.82
CA ILE A 76 18.92 2.49 2.80
C ILE A 76 18.33 1.49 1.81
N ALA A 77 17.04 1.18 1.94
CA ALA A 77 16.33 0.27 1.05
C ALA A 77 16.44 0.71 -0.42
N SER A 78 16.23 1.99 -0.71
CA SER A 78 16.31 2.51 -2.07
C SER A 78 17.74 2.53 -2.62
N LYS A 79 18.71 3.10 -1.89
CA LYS A 79 20.06 3.36 -2.42
C LYS A 79 20.95 2.12 -2.44
N TYR A 80 20.85 1.25 -1.44
CA TYR A 80 21.75 0.09 -1.32
C TYR A 80 21.14 -1.19 -1.86
N TYR A 81 19.81 -1.33 -1.77
CA TYR A 81 19.11 -2.53 -2.21
C TYR A 81 18.28 -2.34 -3.48
N GLY A 82 18.16 -1.10 -4.00
CA GLY A 82 17.44 -0.82 -5.24
C GLY A 82 15.92 -0.93 -5.13
N TYR A 83 15.36 -0.83 -3.92
CA TYR A 83 13.92 -0.89 -3.72
C TYR A 83 13.21 0.36 -4.22
N GLN A 84 12.05 0.17 -4.81
CA GLN A 84 11.08 1.23 -4.98
C GLN A 84 10.34 1.42 -3.65
N VAL A 85 10.63 2.51 -2.97
CA VAL A 85 10.02 2.85 -1.68
C VAL A 85 8.89 3.82 -1.93
N THR A 86 7.70 3.48 -1.46
CA THR A 86 6.50 4.33 -1.49
C THR A 86 6.08 4.64 -0.06
N VAL A 87 5.84 5.91 0.25
CA VAL A 87 5.46 6.37 1.59
C VAL A 87 4.10 7.05 1.53
N ILE A 88 3.10 6.44 2.17
CA ILE A 88 1.77 7.05 2.34
C ILE A 88 1.73 7.72 3.70
N ASP A 89 1.79 9.04 3.72
CA ASP A 89 1.76 9.86 4.94
C ASP A 89 0.39 10.51 5.13
N LEU A 90 -0.41 9.92 6.02
CA LEU A 90 -1.74 10.43 6.35
C LEU A 90 -1.72 11.68 7.23
N ARG A 91 -0.58 12.00 7.86
CA ARG A 91 -0.43 13.21 8.69
C ARG A 91 -0.04 14.43 7.84
N ASN A 92 0.73 14.19 6.78
CA ASN A 92 1.17 15.23 5.87
C ASN A 92 0.89 14.80 4.41
N PRO A 93 -0.40 14.83 3.98
CA PRO A 93 -0.80 14.35 2.66
C PRO A 93 -0.10 15.07 1.49
N THR A 94 0.38 16.30 1.71
CA THR A 94 1.10 17.06 0.67
C THR A 94 2.51 16.55 0.39
N CYS A 95 3.09 15.78 1.31
CA CYS A 95 4.39 15.14 1.18
C CYS A 95 4.27 13.62 0.97
N SER A 96 3.05 13.10 0.85
CA SER A 96 2.76 11.69 0.65
C SER A 96 2.84 11.31 -0.81
N ASP A 97 3.29 10.09 -1.08
CA ASP A 97 3.08 9.49 -2.39
C ASP A 97 1.58 9.27 -2.64
N GLY A 98 1.17 9.41 -3.90
CA GLY A 98 -0.21 9.19 -4.31
C GLY A 98 -0.54 7.71 -4.46
N PHE A 99 -1.75 7.32 -4.09
CA PHE A 99 -2.26 5.97 -4.33
C PHE A 99 -3.62 6.03 -5.01
N ASN A 100 -3.72 5.46 -6.21
CA ASN A 100 -5.00 5.35 -6.91
C ASN A 100 -5.68 4.03 -6.58
N PHE A 101 -6.76 4.09 -5.80
CA PHE A 101 -7.56 2.91 -5.42
C PHE A 101 -8.17 2.15 -6.61
N MET A 102 -8.32 2.80 -7.77
CA MET A 102 -8.83 2.17 -8.98
C MET A 102 -7.75 1.47 -9.82
N THR A 103 -6.48 1.49 -9.42
CA THR A 103 -5.36 0.94 -10.20
C THR A 103 -5.61 -0.49 -10.67
N LEU A 104 -6.08 -1.37 -9.79
CA LEU A 104 -6.36 -2.77 -10.15
C LEU A 104 -7.55 -2.89 -11.11
N VAL A 105 -8.61 -2.11 -10.89
CA VAL A 105 -9.78 -2.07 -11.78
C VAL A 105 -9.35 -1.62 -13.17
N ASN A 106 -8.61 -0.51 -13.25
CA ASN A 106 -8.10 0.05 -14.50
C ASN A 106 -7.19 -0.94 -15.23
N HIS A 107 -6.25 -1.56 -14.51
CA HIS A 107 -5.33 -2.55 -15.07
C HIS A 107 -6.06 -3.72 -15.73
N TYR A 108 -7.02 -4.32 -15.04
CA TYR A 108 -7.76 -5.46 -15.56
C TYR A 108 -8.75 -5.05 -16.65
N MET A 109 -9.34 -3.85 -16.59
CA MET A 109 -10.17 -3.32 -17.66
C MET A 109 -9.36 -3.04 -18.92
N ASP A 110 -8.18 -2.44 -18.82
CA ASP A 110 -7.28 -2.21 -19.94
C ASP A 110 -6.79 -3.52 -20.57
N ARG A 111 -6.61 -4.56 -19.75
CA ARG A 111 -6.31 -5.90 -20.25
C ARG A 111 -7.49 -6.51 -21.02
N ALA A 112 -8.70 -6.39 -20.49
CA ALA A 112 -9.91 -6.86 -21.16
C ALA A 112 -10.17 -6.12 -22.49
N LYS A 113 -9.85 -4.82 -22.56
CA LYS A 113 -9.94 -4.03 -23.82
C LYS A 113 -8.93 -4.49 -24.87
N ARG A 114 -7.73 -4.90 -24.45
CA ARG A 114 -6.68 -5.41 -25.36
C ARG A 114 -7.01 -6.79 -25.90
N ASP A 115 -7.61 -7.64 -25.10
CA ASP A 115 -8.05 -8.98 -25.48
C ASP A 115 -9.52 -9.20 -25.07
N PRO A 116 -10.48 -8.96 -25.99
CA PRO A 116 -11.91 -9.13 -25.70
C PRO A 116 -12.30 -10.57 -25.34
N ASN A 117 -11.45 -11.56 -25.63
CA ASN A 117 -11.68 -12.96 -25.28
C ASN A 117 -11.22 -13.29 -23.85
N ASP A 118 -10.47 -12.40 -23.18
CA ASP A 118 -10.07 -12.58 -21.78
C ASP A 118 -11.22 -12.21 -20.82
N LEU A 119 -12.21 -13.10 -20.76
CA LEU A 119 -13.33 -12.95 -19.81
C LEU A 119 -12.86 -12.91 -18.35
N THR A 120 -11.71 -13.50 -18.05
CA THR A 120 -11.13 -13.51 -16.71
C THR A 120 -10.68 -12.10 -16.29
N ALA A 121 -10.15 -11.32 -17.22
CA ALA A 121 -9.75 -9.93 -16.92
C ALA A 121 -10.97 -9.06 -16.59
N LYS A 122 -12.05 -9.15 -17.36
CA LYS A 122 -13.29 -8.40 -17.08
C LYS A 122 -13.90 -8.79 -15.73
N ALA A 123 -13.98 -10.07 -15.42
CA ALA A 123 -14.47 -10.58 -14.13
C ALA A 123 -13.61 -10.10 -12.95
N LYS A 124 -12.28 -10.00 -13.13
CA LYS A 124 -11.38 -9.46 -12.10
C LYS A 124 -11.58 -7.96 -11.90
N ALA A 125 -11.75 -7.18 -12.99
CA ALA A 125 -12.05 -5.76 -12.87
C ALA A 125 -13.33 -5.53 -12.06
N GLU A 126 -14.41 -6.26 -12.37
CA GLU A 126 -15.66 -6.22 -11.63
C GLU A 126 -15.49 -6.61 -10.15
N LYS A 127 -14.75 -7.69 -9.87
CA LYS A 127 -14.44 -8.12 -8.50
C LYS A 127 -13.76 -7.01 -7.71
N TYR A 128 -12.74 -6.35 -8.27
CA TYR A 128 -12.02 -5.28 -7.57
C TYR A 128 -12.86 -4.01 -7.43
N ALA A 129 -13.73 -3.69 -8.40
CA ALA A 129 -14.69 -2.60 -8.29
C ALA A 129 -15.69 -2.83 -7.14
N LYS A 130 -16.21 -4.05 -7.00
CA LYS A 130 -17.09 -4.44 -5.89
C LYS A 130 -16.38 -4.38 -4.53
N ILE A 131 -15.13 -4.86 -4.44
CA ILE A 131 -14.33 -4.78 -3.22
C ILE A 131 -14.12 -3.32 -2.83
N LEU A 132 -13.75 -2.46 -3.78
CA LEU A 132 -13.55 -1.03 -3.54
C LEU A 132 -14.83 -0.37 -3.05
N ALA A 133 -15.94 -0.58 -3.75
CA ALA A 133 -17.24 -0.01 -3.38
C ALA A 133 -17.67 -0.46 -1.98
N LYS A 134 -17.55 -1.74 -1.68
CA LYS A 134 -17.88 -2.30 -0.37
C LYS A 134 -17.01 -1.68 0.73
N THR A 135 -15.71 -1.57 0.52
CA THR A 135 -14.80 -0.98 1.52
C THR A 135 -15.11 0.49 1.81
N ILE A 136 -15.60 1.24 0.82
CA ILE A 136 -15.96 2.65 0.99
C ILE A 136 -17.31 2.81 1.69
N VAL A 137 -18.32 2.05 1.25
CA VAL A 137 -19.68 2.16 1.75
C VAL A 137 -19.84 1.47 3.11
N ASN A 138 -19.12 0.36 3.31
CA ASN A 138 -19.24 -0.50 4.48
C ASN A 138 -17.87 -0.91 5.04
N PRO A 139 -17.12 0.01 5.65
CA PRO A 139 -15.78 -0.28 6.16
C PRO A 139 -15.76 -1.27 7.33
N GLU A 140 -16.83 -1.35 8.11
CA GLU A 140 -16.88 -2.19 9.32
C GLU A 140 -17.53 -3.57 9.11
N GLY A 141 -18.09 -3.82 7.92
CA GLY A 141 -18.75 -5.08 7.59
C GLY A 141 -20.25 -5.11 7.91
N SER A 142 -21.00 -5.93 7.17
CA SER A 142 -22.46 -5.93 7.07
C SER A 142 -23.25 -6.32 8.33
N SER A 143 -22.61 -6.65 9.44
CA SER A 143 -23.31 -7.12 10.65
C SER A 143 -24.05 -6.04 11.44
N GLN A 144 -23.95 -4.76 11.06
CA GLN A 144 -24.53 -3.64 11.82
C GLN A 144 -25.71 -2.93 11.14
N TYR A 145 -26.10 -3.31 9.93
CA TYR A 145 -27.07 -2.47 9.17
C TYR A 145 -28.56 -2.78 9.41
N GLY A 146 -28.88 -3.90 10.05
CA GLY A 146 -30.28 -4.24 10.34
C GLY A 146 -31.21 -3.98 9.15
N ASP A 147 -32.30 -3.25 9.40
CA ASP A 147 -33.32 -2.91 8.41
C ASP A 147 -32.82 -1.99 7.26
N ASN A 148 -31.65 -1.36 7.42
CA ASN A 148 -31.06 -0.47 6.40
C ASN A 148 -30.12 -1.19 5.42
N ALA A 149 -29.94 -2.49 5.50
CA ALA A 149 -29.01 -3.26 4.64
C ALA A 149 -29.26 -3.01 3.14
N PHE A 150 -30.51 -2.90 2.72
CA PHE A 150 -30.88 -2.64 1.33
C PHE A 150 -30.28 -1.34 0.78
N PHE A 151 -30.25 -0.27 1.56
CA PHE A 151 -29.72 1.03 1.11
C PHE A 151 -28.21 0.97 0.92
N TYR A 152 -27.49 0.28 1.82
CA TYR A 152 -26.05 0.11 1.72
C TYR A 152 -25.65 -0.79 0.54
N GLU A 153 -26.34 -1.91 0.34
CA GLU A 153 -26.11 -2.79 -0.80
C GLU A 153 -26.40 -2.09 -2.14
N SER A 154 -27.45 -1.26 -2.18
CA SER A 154 -27.78 -0.46 -3.36
C SER A 154 -26.69 0.58 -3.65
N ALA A 155 -26.18 1.26 -2.61
CA ALA A 155 -25.09 2.22 -2.74
C ALA A 155 -23.78 1.55 -3.19
N GLU A 156 -23.45 0.37 -2.66
CA GLU A 156 -22.32 -0.45 -3.13
C GLU A 156 -22.45 -0.79 -4.63
N GLY A 157 -23.65 -1.22 -5.04
CA GLY A 157 -23.94 -1.54 -6.44
C GLY A 157 -23.76 -0.37 -7.38
N VAL A 158 -24.31 0.80 -7.01
CA VAL A 158 -24.20 2.04 -7.79
C VAL A 158 -22.74 2.50 -7.88
N LEU A 159 -22.02 2.52 -6.76
CA LEU A 159 -20.62 2.94 -6.75
C LEU A 159 -19.74 1.98 -7.59
N ALA A 160 -19.97 0.67 -7.48
CA ALA A 160 -19.25 -0.31 -8.30
C ALA A 160 -19.54 -0.12 -9.80
N ALA A 161 -20.79 0.16 -10.18
CA ALA A 161 -21.16 0.45 -11.56
C ALA A 161 -20.46 1.70 -12.10
N ILE A 162 -20.40 2.78 -11.29
CA ILE A 162 -19.72 4.02 -11.66
C ILE A 162 -18.20 3.81 -11.82
N VAL A 163 -17.59 3.07 -10.91
CA VAL A 163 -16.17 2.71 -11.00
C VAL A 163 -15.89 1.93 -12.29
N MET A 164 -16.73 0.96 -12.63
CA MET A 164 -16.62 0.19 -13.87
C MET A 164 -16.83 1.06 -15.11
N LEU A 165 -17.81 1.97 -15.10
CA LEU A 165 -18.09 2.90 -16.17
C LEU A 165 -16.85 3.79 -16.46
N LEU A 166 -16.25 4.36 -15.41
CA LEU A 166 -15.05 5.18 -15.54
C LEU A 166 -13.89 4.37 -16.11
N ALA A 167 -13.67 3.16 -15.60
CA ALA A 167 -12.60 2.28 -16.07
C ALA A 167 -12.79 1.85 -17.54
N GLU A 168 -14.04 1.68 -17.99
CA GLU A 168 -14.35 1.24 -19.34
C GLU A 168 -14.29 2.39 -20.37
N PHE A 169 -14.84 3.55 -20.07
CA PHE A 169 -15.06 4.61 -21.06
C PHE A 169 -14.04 5.75 -21.00
N ILE A 170 -13.42 6.00 -19.86
CA ILE A 170 -12.38 7.03 -19.77
C ILE A 170 -11.03 6.47 -20.16
N LEU A 171 -10.32 7.15 -21.03
CA LEU A 171 -8.95 6.83 -21.42
C LEU A 171 -7.96 7.73 -20.65
N PRO A 172 -6.75 7.23 -20.37
CA PRO A 172 -5.66 8.08 -19.89
C PRO A 172 -5.40 9.24 -20.85
N GLU A 173 -4.98 10.39 -20.35
CA GLU A 173 -4.58 11.49 -21.22
C GLU A 173 -3.29 11.17 -22.00
N LYS A 174 -3.05 11.95 -23.07
CA LYS A 174 -1.87 11.75 -23.93
C LYS A 174 -0.55 12.00 -23.19
N ASP A 175 -0.59 12.80 -22.13
CA ASP A 175 0.54 13.09 -21.25
C ASP A 175 0.77 12.00 -20.17
N GLY A 176 -0.04 10.94 -20.18
CA GLY A 176 0.01 9.84 -19.20
C GLY A 176 -0.75 10.11 -17.89
N THR A 177 -1.44 11.25 -17.79
CA THR A 177 -2.26 11.55 -16.59
C THR A 177 -3.44 10.59 -16.52
N GLU A 178 -3.57 9.90 -15.40
CA GLU A 178 -4.66 8.96 -15.14
C GLU A 178 -5.86 9.70 -14.54
N LYS A 179 -6.96 9.73 -15.26
CA LYS A 179 -8.23 10.35 -14.81
C LYS A 179 -9.19 9.37 -14.16
N ARG A 180 -8.92 8.07 -14.29
CA ARG A 180 -9.74 7.01 -13.71
C ARG A 180 -9.34 6.80 -12.26
N HIS A 181 -9.83 7.66 -11.37
CA HIS A 181 -9.58 7.62 -9.93
C HIS A 181 -10.87 7.87 -9.14
N ILE A 182 -10.85 7.53 -7.85
CA ILE A 182 -12.04 7.57 -6.99
C ILE A 182 -12.68 8.98 -6.91
N VAL A 183 -11.87 10.03 -6.96
CA VAL A 183 -12.37 11.42 -6.95
C VAL A 183 -13.23 11.69 -8.20
N SER A 184 -12.85 11.16 -9.37
CA SER A 184 -13.66 11.26 -10.59
C SER A 184 -14.97 10.50 -10.47
N ALA A 185 -14.99 9.38 -9.76
CA ALA A 185 -16.22 8.64 -9.47
C ALA A 185 -17.19 9.47 -8.64
N PHE A 186 -16.72 10.07 -7.55
CA PHE A 186 -17.56 10.95 -6.73
C PHE A 186 -18.02 12.20 -7.46
N LYS A 187 -17.16 12.79 -8.29
CA LYS A 187 -17.53 13.96 -9.12
C LYS A 187 -18.62 13.60 -10.10
N LEU A 188 -18.53 12.44 -10.77
CA LEU A 188 -19.57 11.97 -11.67
C LEU A 188 -20.91 11.74 -10.93
N VAL A 189 -20.89 11.18 -9.70
CA VAL A 189 -22.09 11.06 -8.87
C VAL A 189 -22.70 12.43 -8.59
N GLN A 190 -21.90 13.42 -8.20
CA GLN A 190 -22.38 14.77 -7.92
C GLN A 190 -23.01 15.42 -9.18
N ASP A 191 -22.36 15.26 -10.32
CA ASP A 191 -22.87 15.83 -11.60
C ASP A 191 -24.20 15.15 -11.99
N LEU A 192 -24.33 13.84 -11.80
CA LEU A 192 -25.59 13.11 -12.06
C LEU A 192 -26.72 13.51 -11.12
N LEU A 193 -26.42 13.79 -9.85
CA LEU A 193 -27.41 14.23 -8.87
C LEU A 193 -27.81 15.70 -9.02
N ALA A 194 -26.90 16.53 -9.55
CA ALA A 194 -27.14 17.96 -9.77
C ALA A 194 -27.74 18.25 -11.15
N ALA A 195 -27.84 17.26 -12.04
CA ALA A 195 -28.44 17.47 -13.37
C ALA A 195 -29.90 17.90 -13.21
N PRO A 196 -30.34 19.05 -13.78
CA PRO A 196 -31.75 19.40 -13.81
C PRO A 196 -32.51 18.35 -14.63
N GLY A 197 -33.57 17.79 -14.02
CA GLY A 197 -34.43 16.82 -14.67
C GLY A 197 -35.24 17.42 -15.84
#